data_59a585268ca1ec87821948fb5d5f6de8
#
_entry.id   59a585268ca1ec87821948fb5d5f6de8
#
_cell.length_a   1.000
_cell.length_b   1.000
_cell.length_c   1.000
_cell.angle_alpha   90.00
_cell.angle_beta   90.00
_cell.angle_gamma   90.00
#
_symmetry.space_group_name_H-M   'P 1'
#
loop_
_entity.id
_entity.type
_entity.pdbx_description
1 polymer ?
#
loop_
_entity_poly.entity_id
_entity_poly.type
_entity_poly.pdbx_seq_one_letter_code
_entity_poly.pdbx_strand_id
1 'polypeptide(L)'
;MAHNLHSTEGQAVSAGWRSLTHTYLSLPPPSSTELAEELANVLDETGSFSSKQQSLELVKAAALGGVESIIQLSLGLERAFMTEVLSSDMSLLFETPGTIFDDARMANEFVSDGAPTDPGRGDGVAGVTELGVGKSVCGSAGGSRRTEILLRTKVVLEKDIIGLEKSESRDSGTD
;
A
#
# COMPACT_ATOMS: atom_id res chain seq x y z
N MET A 1 3.90 -23.03 -32.84
CA MET A 1 4.68 -22.92 -31.58
C MET A 1 5.69 -21.75 -31.55
N ALA A 2 5.70 -20.82 -32.50
CA ALA A 2 6.70 -19.74 -32.58
C ALA A 2 6.28 -18.38 -31.99
N HIS A 3 5.04 -18.22 -31.53
CA HIS A 3 4.53 -16.91 -31.05
C HIS A 3 4.82 -16.55 -29.58
N ASN A 4 5.28 -17.50 -28.76
CA ASN A 4 5.53 -17.22 -27.33
C ASN A 4 6.92 -16.63 -27.03
N LEU A 5 7.87 -16.70 -27.94
CA LEU A 5 9.23 -16.18 -27.73
C LEU A 5 9.29 -14.66 -27.77
N HIS A 6 8.53 -14.00 -28.65
CA HIS A 6 8.57 -12.55 -28.80
C HIS A 6 8.02 -11.77 -27.59
N SER A 7 7.09 -12.34 -26.84
CA SER A 7 6.51 -11.68 -25.66
C SER A 7 7.49 -11.68 -24.48
N THR A 8 8.22 -12.77 -24.29
CA THR A 8 9.21 -12.91 -23.21
C THR A 8 10.50 -12.14 -23.47
N GLU A 9 10.94 -12.08 -24.74
CA GLU A 9 12.11 -11.27 -25.12
C GLU A 9 11.86 -9.78 -24.93
N GLY A 10 10.67 -9.27 -25.29
CA GLY A 10 10.29 -7.89 -25.09
C GLY A 10 10.29 -7.49 -23.61
N GLN A 11 9.85 -8.37 -22.72
CA GLN A 11 9.80 -8.13 -21.27
C GLN A 11 11.21 -8.13 -20.65
N ALA A 12 12.07 -9.06 -21.03
CA ALA A 12 13.46 -9.12 -20.54
C ALA A 12 14.26 -7.87 -20.95
N VAL A 13 14.08 -7.40 -22.19
CA VAL A 13 14.71 -6.16 -22.68
C VAL A 13 14.18 -4.95 -21.91
N SER A 14 12.86 -4.83 -21.73
CA SER A 14 12.24 -3.75 -20.97
C SER A 14 12.70 -3.74 -19.50
N ALA A 15 12.79 -4.90 -18.86
CA ALA A 15 13.29 -5.04 -17.50
C ALA A 15 14.78 -4.66 -17.39
N GLY A 16 15.60 -5.04 -18.37
CA GLY A 16 17.00 -4.61 -18.46
C GLY A 16 17.15 -3.09 -18.55
N TRP A 17 16.35 -2.44 -19.41
CA TRP A 17 16.33 -0.98 -19.51
C TRP A 17 15.86 -0.31 -18.22
N ARG A 18 14.81 -0.83 -17.58
CA ARG A 18 14.34 -0.33 -16.27
C ARG A 18 15.43 -0.39 -15.22
N SER A 19 16.13 -1.52 -15.11
CA SER A 19 17.23 -1.71 -14.16
C SER A 19 18.38 -0.72 -14.40
N LEU A 20 18.79 -0.55 -15.66
CA LEU A 20 19.81 0.44 -16.03
C LEU A 20 19.37 1.86 -15.70
N THR A 21 18.14 2.24 -16.09
CA THR A 21 17.61 3.56 -15.83
C THR A 21 17.54 3.85 -14.34
N HIS A 22 17.06 2.92 -13.54
CA HIS A 22 17.02 3.07 -12.08
C HIS A 22 18.43 3.23 -11.49
N THR A 23 19.39 2.46 -11.94
CA THR A 23 20.77 2.54 -11.45
C THR A 23 21.42 3.90 -11.70
N TYR A 24 21.12 4.54 -12.84
CA TYR A 24 21.77 5.79 -13.23
C TYR A 24 20.93 7.05 -12.99
N LEU A 25 19.61 6.92 -12.81
CA LEU A 25 18.67 8.04 -12.68
C LEU A 25 17.86 7.99 -11.38
N SER A 26 18.25 7.17 -10.41
CA SER A 26 17.56 7.14 -9.12
C SER A 26 17.59 8.50 -8.43
N LEU A 27 16.42 8.96 -8.00
CA LEU A 27 16.28 10.19 -7.22
C LEU A 27 16.82 9.95 -5.79
N PRO A 28 17.33 10.98 -5.13
CA PRO A 28 17.68 10.87 -3.72
C PRO A 28 16.42 10.50 -2.91
N PRO A 29 16.56 9.66 -1.89
CA PRO A 29 15.43 9.32 -1.02
C PRO A 29 14.94 10.55 -0.26
N PRO A 30 13.65 10.60 0.10
CA PRO A 30 13.13 11.65 0.97
C PRO A 30 13.85 11.59 2.32
N SER A 31 14.06 12.74 2.94
CA SER A 31 14.67 12.78 4.26
C SER A 31 13.64 12.38 5.33
N SER A 32 14.12 11.72 6.39
CA SER A 32 13.24 11.39 7.54
C SER A 32 12.65 12.65 8.20
N THR A 33 13.34 13.77 8.10
CA THR A 33 12.86 15.06 8.62
C THR A 33 11.68 15.59 7.79
N GLU A 34 11.76 15.54 6.46
CA GLU A 34 10.65 15.96 5.59
C GLU A 34 9.41 15.12 5.84
N LEU A 35 9.53 13.80 5.91
CA LEU A 35 8.40 12.93 6.23
C LEU A 35 7.84 13.18 7.64
N ALA A 36 8.70 13.46 8.62
CA ALA A 36 8.25 13.81 9.97
C ALA A 36 7.46 15.13 9.99
N GLU A 37 7.87 16.11 9.18
CA GLU A 37 7.14 17.38 9.03
C GLU A 37 5.78 17.17 8.36
N GLU A 38 5.68 16.33 7.34
CA GLU A 38 4.40 15.99 6.70
C GLU A 38 3.47 15.23 7.65
N LEU A 39 3.98 14.27 8.42
CA LEU A 39 3.19 13.61 9.46
C LEU A 39 2.69 14.59 10.52
N ALA A 40 3.53 15.54 10.94
CA ALA A 40 3.12 16.57 11.89
C ALA A 40 2.04 17.49 11.31
N ASN A 41 2.09 17.80 10.00
CA ASN A 41 1.04 18.57 9.33
C ASN A 41 -0.31 17.83 9.36
N VAL A 42 -0.32 16.53 9.03
CA VAL A 42 -1.53 15.71 9.08
C VAL A 42 -2.11 15.68 10.49
N LEU A 43 -1.28 15.51 11.52
CA LEU A 43 -1.72 15.49 12.93
C LEU A 43 -2.28 16.86 13.39
N ASP A 44 -1.71 17.94 12.89
CA ASP A 44 -2.20 19.30 13.16
C ASP A 44 -3.56 19.54 12.48
N GLU A 45 -3.71 19.17 11.22
CA GLU A 45 -4.96 19.28 10.45
C GLU A 45 -6.10 18.45 11.03
N THR A 46 -5.80 17.30 11.62
CA THR A 46 -6.80 16.46 12.31
C THR A 46 -7.22 17.01 13.68
N GLY A 47 -6.60 18.09 14.13
CA GLY A 47 -6.89 18.69 15.44
C GLY A 47 -6.46 17.85 16.63
N SER A 48 -5.58 16.87 16.42
CA SER A 48 -5.10 15.95 17.47
C SER A 48 -4.24 16.65 18.52
N PHE A 49 -3.68 17.82 18.19
CA PHE A 49 -2.80 18.59 19.08
C PHE A 49 -3.10 20.09 19.03
N SER A 50 -2.73 20.79 20.09
CA SER A 50 -3.00 22.22 20.23
C SER A 50 -2.12 23.13 19.34
N SER A 51 -1.04 22.56 18.76
CA SER A 51 -0.16 23.28 17.83
C SER A 51 0.70 22.34 17.00
N LYS A 52 1.03 22.78 15.79
CA LYS A 52 1.95 22.08 14.87
C LYS A 52 3.31 21.76 15.53
N GLN A 53 3.81 22.65 16.39
CA GLN A 53 5.07 22.44 17.08
C GLN A 53 5.00 21.23 18.01
N GLN A 54 3.89 21.03 18.72
CA GLN A 54 3.68 19.86 19.59
C GLN A 54 3.57 18.57 18.78
N SER A 55 2.87 18.61 17.65
CA SER A 55 2.79 17.48 16.71
C SER A 55 4.18 17.09 16.20
N LEU A 56 5.00 18.06 15.80
CA LEU A 56 6.35 17.83 15.31
C LEU A 56 7.29 17.24 16.36
N GLU A 57 7.27 17.77 17.59
CA GLU A 57 8.07 17.24 18.71
C GLU A 57 7.67 15.81 19.06
N LEU A 58 6.37 15.51 19.06
CA LEU A 58 5.88 14.16 19.28
C LEU A 58 6.35 13.20 18.17
N VAL A 59 6.19 13.58 16.91
CA VAL A 59 6.63 12.75 15.79
C VAL A 59 8.12 12.49 15.85
N LYS A 60 8.93 13.51 16.14
CA LYS A 60 10.38 13.36 16.31
C LYS A 60 10.74 12.44 17.48
N ALA A 61 10.07 12.59 18.62
CA ALA A 61 10.37 11.79 19.80
C ALA A 61 9.90 10.33 19.69
N ALA A 62 8.72 10.09 19.12
CA ALA A 62 8.07 8.79 19.13
C ALA A 62 8.21 7.99 17.83
N ALA A 63 8.29 8.67 16.67
CA ALA A 63 8.15 8.04 15.38
C ALA A 63 9.39 8.14 14.47
N LEU A 64 10.37 9.00 14.76
CA LEU A 64 11.48 9.25 13.83
C LEU A 64 12.25 7.97 13.46
N GLY A 65 12.53 7.08 14.42
CA GLY A 65 13.19 5.80 14.17
C GLY A 65 12.34 4.85 13.32
N GLY A 66 11.02 4.88 13.51
CA GLY A 66 10.06 4.13 12.68
C GLY A 66 9.99 4.68 11.25
N VAL A 67 9.95 5.99 11.10
CA VAL A 67 9.99 6.68 9.78
C VAL A 67 11.25 6.32 9.02
N GLU A 68 12.41 6.34 9.68
CA GLU A 68 13.67 5.96 9.06
C GLU A 68 13.68 4.50 8.61
N SER A 69 13.15 3.60 9.43
CA SER A 69 12.99 2.18 9.08
C SER A 69 12.07 1.99 7.87
N ILE A 70 10.97 2.72 7.79
CA ILE A 70 10.04 2.68 6.64
C ILE A 70 10.74 3.16 5.37
N ILE A 71 11.53 4.24 5.44
CA ILE A 71 12.32 4.73 4.29
C ILE A 71 13.27 3.64 3.81
N GLN A 72 14.04 3.02 4.70
CA GLN A 72 15.01 1.99 4.34
C GLN A 72 14.33 0.76 3.72
N LEU A 73 13.21 0.32 4.27
CA LEU A 73 12.43 -0.80 3.72
C LEU A 73 11.85 -0.44 2.35
N SER A 74 11.34 0.78 2.17
CA SER A 74 10.79 1.26 0.89
C SER A 74 11.86 1.30 -0.20
N LEU A 75 13.06 1.79 0.11
CA LEU A 75 14.20 1.80 -0.81
C LEU A 75 14.66 0.38 -1.17
N GLY A 76 14.65 -0.53 -0.18
CA GLY A 76 14.96 -1.95 -0.41
C GLY A 76 13.93 -2.60 -1.36
N LEU A 77 12.65 -2.32 -1.15
CA LEU A 77 11.56 -2.83 -1.98
C LEU A 77 11.62 -2.24 -3.41
N GLU A 78 11.82 -0.93 -3.52
CA GLU A 78 11.99 -0.27 -4.82
C GLU A 78 13.15 -0.89 -5.59
N ARG A 79 14.30 -1.05 -4.95
CA ARG A 79 15.48 -1.69 -5.56
C ARG A 79 15.14 -3.10 -6.03
N ALA A 80 14.50 -3.93 -5.19
CA ALA A 80 14.11 -5.27 -5.55
C ALA A 80 13.21 -5.29 -6.81
N PHE A 81 12.18 -4.43 -6.85
CA PHE A 81 11.26 -4.36 -7.99
C PHE A 81 11.93 -3.85 -9.26
N MET A 82 12.86 -2.90 -9.14
CA MET A 82 13.46 -2.25 -10.30
C MET A 82 14.69 -2.99 -10.84
N THR A 83 15.45 -3.65 -9.98
CA THR A 83 16.75 -4.24 -10.38
C THR A 83 16.84 -5.76 -10.24
N GLU A 84 16.14 -6.36 -9.29
CA GLU A 84 16.28 -7.78 -8.98
C GLU A 84 15.20 -8.63 -9.65
N VAL A 85 13.96 -8.13 -9.74
CA VAL A 85 12.86 -8.84 -10.40
C VAL A 85 12.80 -8.48 -11.88
N LEU A 86 13.64 -9.12 -12.69
CA LEU A 86 13.70 -8.88 -14.15
C LEU A 86 12.68 -9.70 -14.95
N SER A 87 12.10 -10.74 -14.38
CA SER A 87 11.17 -11.65 -15.07
C SER A 87 9.74 -11.11 -15.20
N SER A 88 9.40 -10.06 -14.47
CA SER A 88 8.04 -9.50 -14.43
C SER A 88 8.04 -8.06 -13.94
N ASP A 89 6.98 -7.33 -14.30
CA ASP A 89 6.75 -5.98 -13.79
C ASP A 89 5.94 -6.10 -12.50
N MET A 90 6.56 -5.75 -11.37
CA MET A 90 5.91 -5.69 -10.07
C MET A 90 5.34 -4.30 -9.82
N SER A 91 4.23 -4.22 -9.10
CA SER A 91 3.62 -2.95 -8.69
C SER A 91 3.01 -3.06 -7.30
N LEU A 92 3.07 -1.97 -6.55
CA LEU A 92 2.29 -1.83 -5.34
C LEU A 92 0.82 -1.58 -5.70
N LEU A 93 -0.07 -2.18 -4.94
CA LEU A 93 -1.51 -1.99 -5.08
C LEU A 93 -1.99 -1.13 -3.91
N PHE A 94 -2.75 -0.13 -4.25
CA PHE A 94 -3.36 0.81 -3.33
C PHE A 94 -4.82 1.01 -3.72
N GLU A 95 -5.70 1.01 -2.76
CA GLU A 95 -7.13 1.24 -2.99
C GLU A 95 -7.53 2.63 -2.45
N THR A 96 -8.32 3.33 -3.23
CA THR A 96 -8.79 4.66 -2.85
C THR A 96 -9.99 4.55 -1.90
N PRO A 97 -10.09 5.37 -0.85
CA PRO A 97 -11.30 5.46 -0.04
C PRO A 97 -12.56 5.64 -0.90
N GLY A 98 -13.65 4.97 -0.52
CA GLY A 98 -14.90 4.91 -1.29
C GLY A 98 -14.92 3.85 -2.40
N THR A 99 -13.81 3.16 -2.68
CA THR A 99 -13.80 2.01 -3.60
C THR A 99 -14.66 0.88 -3.02
N ILE A 100 -15.45 0.21 -3.84
CA ILE A 100 -16.23 -0.96 -3.40
C ILE A 100 -15.28 -2.13 -3.13
N PHE A 101 -15.48 -2.79 -2.01
CA PHE A 101 -14.69 -3.94 -1.59
C PHE A 101 -14.77 -5.09 -2.61
N ASP A 102 -13.63 -5.60 -3.00
CA ASP A 102 -13.43 -6.73 -3.90
C ASP A 102 -12.51 -7.77 -3.24
N ASP A 103 -13.07 -8.89 -2.82
CA ASP A 103 -12.37 -9.97 -2.12
C ASP A 103 -11.27 -10.66 -2.96
N ALA A 104 -11.32 -10.51 -4.28
CA ALA A 104 -10.24 -10.98 -5.17
C ALA A 104 -8.96 -10.13 -5.06
N ARG A 105 -9.06 -8.87 -4.65
CA ARG A 105 -7.96 -7.90 -4.61
C ARG A 105 -7.64 -7.41 -3.21
N MET A 106 -8.61 -7.45 -2.31
CA MET A 106 -8.57 -6.85 -0.98
C MET A 106 -8.77 -7.91 0.10
N ALA A 107 -8.30 -7.62 1.29
CA ALA A 107 -8.59 -8.36 2.51
C ALA A 107 -9.06 -7.36 3.57
N ASN A 108 -10.14 -7.69 4.29
CA ASN A 108 -10.61 -6.84 5.37
C ASN A 108 -9.73 -7.07 6.62
N GLU A 109 -9.20 -5.99 7.22
CA GLU A 109 -8.33 -6.00 8.40
C GLU A 109 -9.00 -6.68 9.62
N PHE A 110 -10.31 -6.49 9.78
CA PHE A 110 -11.06 -6.99 10.94
C PHE A 110 -11.61 -8.42 10.78
N VAL A 111 -11.38 -9.04 9.63
CA VAL A 111 -11.80 -10.43 9.40
C VAL A 111 -10.61 -11.35 9.52
N SER A 112 -10.64 -12.23 10.53
CA SER A 112 -9.64 -13.29 10.67
C SER A 112 -9.76 -14.30 9.53
N ASP A 113 -8.64 -14.72 8.98
CA ASP A 113 -8.57 -15.78 7.96
C ASP A 113 -9.33 -17.04 8.44
N GLY A 114 -10.38 -17.41 7.70
CA GLY A 114 -11.20 -18.58 8.00
C GLY A 114 -12.52 -18.34 8.74
N ALA A 115 -12.83 -17.11 9.12
CA ALA A 115 -14.15 -16.79 9.63
C ALA A 115 -15.19 -16.80 8.48
N PRO A 116 -16.35 -17.45 8.64
CA PRO A 116 -17.44 -17.40 7.68
C PRO A 116 -18.14 -16.04 7.82
N THR A 117 -17.52 -15.00 7.35
CA THR A 117 -18.07 -13.65 7.38
C THR A 117 -18.45 -13.26 5.98
N ASP A 118 -19.59 -12.58 5.88
CA ASP A 118 -19.94 -11.82 4.69
C ASP A 118 -18.73 -10.93 4.35
N PRO A 119 -18.06 -11.13 3.20
CA PRO A 119 -16.82 -10.44 2.89
C PRO A 119 -16.99 -8.94 2.69
N GLY A 120 -18.12 -8.36 3.08
CA GLY A 120 -18.38 -6.93 2.91
C GLY A 120 -18.69 -6.55 1.47
N ARG A 121 -19.23 -7.47 0.70
CA ARG A 121 -19.62 -7.23 -0.69
C ARG A 121 -20.60 -6.06 -0.79
N GLY A 122 -20.15 -4.97 -1.41
CA GLY A 122 -20.91 -3.74 -1.54
C GLY A 122 -20.57 -2.65 -0.52
N ASP A 123 -19.69 -2.95 0.46
CA ASP A 123 -19.22 -1.94 1.40
C ASP A 123 -18.08 -1.08 0.79
N GLY A 124 -18.03 0.17 1.18
CA GLY A 124 -16.96 1.10 0.81
C GLY A 124 -15.68 0.86 1.62
N VAL A 125 -14.55 1.01 0.98
CA VAL A 125 -13.24 1.08 1.65
C VAL A 125 -13.12 2.43 2.35
N ALA A 126 -12.89 2.43 3.65
CA ALA A 126 -12.62 3.65 4.42
C ALA A 126 -11.13 4.03 4.37
N GLY A 127 -10.24 3.03 4.37
CA GLY A 127 -8.80 3.26 4.32
C GLY A 127 -8.00 1.99 4.06
N VAL A 128 -6.71 2.16 3.84
CA VAL A 128 -5.74 1.06 3.59
C VAL A 128 -4.80 0.96 4.78
N THR A 129 -4.62 -0.24 5.31
CA THR A 129 -3.68 -0.54 6.39
C THR A 129 -2.41 -1.21 5.90
N GLU A 130 -2.50 -2.05 4.85
CA GLU A 130 -1.33 -2.66 4.21
C GLU A 130 -1.45 -2.60 2.69
N LEU A 131 -0.36 -2.24 2.02
CA LEU A 131 -0.29 -2.24 0.56
C LEU A 131 -0.28 -3.66 0.01
N GLY A 132 -0.98 -3.86 -1.10
CA GLY A 132 -0.91 -5.11 -1.85
C GLY A 132 0.26 -5.12 -2.83
N VAL A 133 0.50 -6.29 -3.44
CA VAL A 133 1.51 -6.47 -4.48
C VAL A 133 0.88 -7.18 -5.68
N GLY A 134 1.06 -6.60 -6.84
CA GLY A 134 0.63 -7.16 -8.11
C GLY A 134 1.80 -7.42 -9.06
N LYS A 135 1.60 -8.38 -9.95
CA LYS A 135 2.53 -8.75 -11.01
C LYS A 135 1.85 -8.63 -12.36
N SER A 136 2.45 -7.88 -13.27
CA SER A 136 1.96 -7.82 -14.65
C SER A 136 2.36 -9.06 -15.41
N VAL A 137 1.38 -9.77 -15.98
CA VAL A 137 1.59 -10.92 -16.87
C VAL A 137 1.02 -10.60 -18.26
N CYS A 138 1.82 -10.86 -19.29
CA CYS A 138 1.33 -10.77 -20.66
C CYS A 138 0.49 -12.00 -21.00
N GLY A 139 -0.75 -11.78 -21.42
CA GLY A 139 -1.62 -12.86 -21.91
C GLY A 139 -1.07 -13.50 -23.18
N SER A 140 -1.25 -14.82 -23.31
CA SER A 140 -0.69 -15.66 -24.38
C SER A 140 -1.30 -15.43 -25.77
N ALA A 141 -2.27 -14.56 -25.93
CA ALA A 141 -2.97 -14.33 -27.20
C ALA A 141 -3.13 -12.83 -27.49
N GLY A 142 -2.02 -12.15 -27.79
CA GLY A 142 -2.11 -10.85 -28.47
C GLY A 142 -2.54 -9.65 -27.64
N GLY A 143 -2.15 -9.57 -26.37
CA GLY A 143 -1.91 -8.24 -25.87
C GLY A 143 -2.67 -7.67 -24.69
N SER A 144 -3.57 -8.31 -24.01
CA SER A 144 -4.06 -7.70 -22.77
C SER A 144 -3.11 -8.01 -21.60
N ARG A 145 -2.50 -6.97 -21.05
CA ARG A 145 -1.81 -7.05 -19.77
C ARG A 145 -2.82 -7.38 -18.67
N ARG A 146 -2.56 -8.43 -17.91
CA ARG A 146 -3.35 -8.80 -16.75
C ARG A 146 -2.48 -8.63 -15.50
N THR A 147 -3.04 -8.07 -14.45
CA THR A 147 -2.39 -8.04 -13.13
C THR A 147 -2.79 -9.29 -12.36
N GLU A 148 -1.81 -10.06 -11.97
CA GLU A 148 -1.94 -11.16 -11.03
C GLU A 148 -1.69 -10.61 -9.61
N ILE A 149 -2.61 -10.84 -8.69
CA ILE A 149 -2.50 -10.39 -7.30
C ILE A 149 -1.62 -11.40 -6.55
N LEU A 150 -0.49 -10.95 -6.06
CA LEU A 150 0.42 -11.76 -5.25
C LEU A 150 0.14 -11.58 -3.75
N LEU A 151 -0.19 -10.34 -3.36
CA LEU A 151 -0.58 -9.98 -2.01
C LEU A 151 -1.76 -9.03 -2.11
N ARG A 152 -2.85 -9.34 -1.43
CA ARG A 152 -4.03 -8.47 -1.38
C ARG A 152 -3.76 -7.26 -0.52
N THR A 153 -4.32 -6.11 -0.91
CA THR A 153 -4.32 -4.90 -0.09
C THR A 153 -5.19 -5.12 1.14
N LYS A 154 -4.70 -4.84 2.34
CA LYS A 154 -5.54 -4.85 3.52
C LYS A 154 -6.25 -3.51 3.68
N VAL A 155 -7.54 -3.57 3.93
CA VAL A 155 -8.42 -2.40 3.98
C VAL A 155 -9.31 -2.45 5.22
N VAL A 156 -9.67 -1.26 5.69
CA VAL A 156 -10.75 -1.05 6.67
C VAL A 156 -12.00 -0.66 5.91
N LEU A 157 -13.14 -1.27 6.23
CA LEU A 157 -14.41 -0.96 5.60
C LEU A 157 -15.18 0.09 6.42
N GLU A 158 -16.00 0.90 5.75
CA GLU A 158 -16.80 1.95 6.40
C GLU A 158 -17.71 1.39 7.50
N LYS A 159 -18.31 0.21 7.29
CA LYS A 159 -19.14 -0.46 8.30
C LYS A 159 -18.38 -0.79 9.60
N ASP A 160 -17.11 -1.13 9.48
CA ASP A 160 -16.29 -1.54 10.64
C ASP A 160 -16.00 -0.35 11.54
N ILE A 161 -15.80 0.84 10.96
CA ILE A 161 -15.65 2.11 11.71
C ILE A 161 -16.94 2.46 12.44
N ILE A 162 -18.08 2.40 11.77
CA ILE A 162 -19.38 2.70 12.37
C ILE A 162 -19.70 1.72 13.52
N GLY A 163 -19.24 0.48 13.42
CA GLY A 163 -19.35 -0.53 14.47
C GLY A 163 -18.56 -0.18 15.74
N LEU A 164 -17.37 0.37 15.58
CA LEU A 164 -16.50 0.78 16.70
C LEU A 164 -17.09 1.97 17.48
N GLU A 165 -17.59 2.99 16.80
CA GLU A 165 -18.25 4.15 17.45
C GLU A 165 -19.45 3.76 18.32
N LYS A 166 -20.22 2.74 17.91
CA LYS A 166 -21.36 2.24 18.67
C LYS A 166 -20.97 1.42 19.89
N SER A 167 -19.80 0.80 19.91
CA SER A 167 -19.31 0.02 21.05
C SER A 167 -18.82 0.92 22.18
N GLU A 168 -18.14 2.02 21.87
CA GLU A 168 -17.62 2.98 22.85
C GLU A 168 -18.73 3.76 23.55
N SER A 169 -19.84 4.07 22.87
CA SER A 169 -20.96 4.79 23.45
C SER A 169 -21.80 3.95 24.44
N ARG A 170 -21.62 2.64 24.52
CA ARG A 170 -22.35 1.76 25.46
C ARG A 170 -21.65 1.59 26.81
N ASP A 171 -20.34 1.80 26.87
CA ASP A 171 -19.56 1.59 28.09
C ASP A 171 -19.52 2.83 29.04
N SER A 172 -20.00 3.98 28.56
CA SER A 172 -20.02 5.24 29.33
C SER A 172 -21.29 5.47 30.15
N GLY A 173 -22.17 4.48 30.28
CA GLY A 173 -23.52 4.61 30.85
C GLY A 173 -23.81 3.83 32.13
N THR A 174 -22.79 3.47 32.93
CA THR A 174 -23.01 2.78 34.19
C THR A 174 -22.17 3.41 35.31
N ASP A 175 -22.66 4.48 35.89
CA ASP A 175 -22.38 4.92 37.25
C ASP A 175 -23.68 5.38 37.89
#